data_92633311e09c51193459979432498c43
#
_entry.id   92633311e09c51193459979432498c43
#
_cell.length_a   1.000
_cell.length_b   1.000
_cell.length_c   1.000
_cell.angle_alpha   90.00
_cell.angle_beta   90.00
_cell.angle_gamma   90.00
#
_symmetry.space_group_name_H-M   'P 1'
#
loop_
_entity.id
_entity.type
_entity.pdbx_description
1 polymer ?
#
loop_
_entity_poly.entity_id
_entity_poly.type
_entity_poly.pdbx_seq_one_letter_code
_entity_poly.pdbx_strand_id
1 'polypeptide(L)'
;MAVLFAGSAWGQEAKKLAAAEAAKAENETRYLAFQIFTYGPNPIIATMGEGTNPQPARFPDKAVLRNYIADIKQRIGTVGDRQTRLAVMLGPLSFDHGDAEATQFIELGFELALETNVAVGFHIDDSMFWARRKDLWSDPNNVEALDWDGTPCTGRRLDWGKEPSAAPPQMCFNSKAIQREVQQRSALIGKAIQAGVNRLHQLERPEMFAGVIAGSETEIGQDFKTGKYLGYRALLNRGFSREHPPQDMDLEREKVVQEFIELWTKGLADAGVSPQKIYSHTCFLSRRAFNGDDKEITYMKRKGEITYSQHNHFAPPSVAFGKYHRPGFSTYPQGGLFEDIYEEVAKHQQVGWASCEGTNMQPASGPGQSGMGMETYLAKMFNHGATLTTLFSWGIGGEAMREKIGFRVVTEGEEALQAYRKFLKGVPLIEGETVASLTDRLPPKIHQIQKELPAWIQKTGNNDAAALMQQLQAQLKAKNFEEVEKTADLILKMMGEQP
;
A
#
# COMPACT_ATOMS: atom_id res chain seq x y z
N MET A 1 -33.61 15.36 -42.50
CA MET A 1 -32.16 15.46 -42.90
C MET A 1 -31.41 16.37 -41.92
N ALA A 2 -31.66 16.27 -40.61
CA ALA A 2 -31.02 17.13 -39.58
C ALA A 2 -30.44 16.35 -38.38
N VAL A 3 -30.33 15.02 -38.45
CA VAL A 3 -29.86 14.18 -37.31
C VAL A 3 -28.40 13.70 -37.48
N LEU A 4 -27.78 13.89 -38.64
CA LEU A 4 -26.45 13.37 -38.93
C LEU A 4 -25.29 14.34 -38.60
N PHE A 5 -25.55 15.59 -38.18
CA PHE A 5 -24.48 16.57 -37.86
C PHE A 5 -24.17 16.72 -36.37
N ALA A 6 -25.01 16.22 -35.49
CA ALA A 6 -24.75 16.33 -34.02
C ALA A 6 -23.69 15.34 -33.52
N GLY A 7 -23.54 14.17 -34.16
CA GLY A 7 -22.58 13.15 -33.72
C GLY A 7 -21.10 13.49 -33.94
N SER A 8 -20.80 14.37 -34.92
CA SER A 8 -19.41 14.73 -35.24
C SER A 8 -18.85 15.82 -34.29
N ALA A 9 -19.68 16.73 -33.83
CA ALA A 9 -19.28 17.80 -32.93
C ALA A 9 -18.97 17.26 -31.50
N TRP A 10 -19.79 16.36 -31.01
CA TRP A 10 -19.58 15.69 -29.71
C TRP A 10 -18.30 14.84 -29.69
N GLY A 11 -18.02 14.13 -30.78
CA GLY A 11 -16.79 13.34 -30.92
C GLY A 11 -15.52 14.19 -31.00
N GLN A 12 -15.60 15.40 -31.59
CA GLN A 12 -14.45 16.31 -31.62
C GLN A 12 -14.22 17.03 -30.30
N GLU A 13 -15.28 17.37 -29.57
CA GLU A 13 -15.17 18.00 -28.26
C GLU A 13 -14.64 17.02 -27.19
N ALA A 14 -15.10 15.77 -27.21
CA ALA A 14 -14.56 14.70 -26.36
C ALA A 14 -13.07 14.42 -26.66
N LYS A 15 -12.67 14.42 -27.93
CA LYS A 15 -11.24 14.28 -28.31
C LYS A 15 -10.40 15.48 -27.89
N LYS A 16 -10.94 16.70 -27.95
CA LYS A 16 -10.25 17.91 -27.47
C LYS A 16 -10.12 17.94 -25.97
N LEU A 17 -11.14 17.51 -25.23
CA LEU A 17 -11.08 17.36 -23.77
C LEU A 17 -10.06 16.29 -23.37
N ALA A 18 -10.09 15.13 -24.00
CA ALA A 18 -9.11 14.08 -23.73
C ALA A 18 -7.67 14.49 -24.07
N ALA A 19 -7.46 15.25 -25.16
CA ALA A 19 -6.16 15.80 -25.51
C ALA A 19 -5.70 16.90 -24.54
N ALA A 20 -6.61 17.74 -24.04
CA ALA A 20 -6.31 18.75 -23.04
C ALA A 20 -6.01 18.16 -21.67
N GLU A 21 -6.68 17.07 -21.30
CA GLU A 21 -6.40 16.31 -20.09
C GLU A 21 -5.09 15.54 -20.18
N ALA A 22 -4.78 14.94 -21.33
CA ALA A 22 -3.49 14.31 -21.59
C ALA A 22 -2.34 15.32 -21.53
N ALA A 23 -2.50 16.51 -22.11
CA ALA A 23 -1.52 17.60 -22.03
C ALA A 23 -1.36 18.17 -20.61
N LYS A 24 -2.42 18.14 -19.79
CA LYS A 24 -2.32 18.47 -18.36
C LYS A 24 -1.56 17.40 -17.57
N ALA A 25 -1.76 16.13 -17.92
CA ALA A 25 -1.05 15.01 -17.30
C ALA A 25 0.46 15.02 -17.64
N GLU A 26 0.83 15.44 -18.85
CA GLU A 26 2.24 15.61 -19.23
C GLU A 26 2.98 16.68 -18.39
N ASN A 27 2.26 17.67 -17.86
CA ASN A 27 2.80 18.74 -17.02
C ASN A 27 2.63 18.49 -15.51
N GLU A 28 2.02 17.36 -15.12
CA GLU A 28 1.80 17.04 -13.72
C GLU A 28 3.07 16.47 -13.08
N THR A 29 3.40 16.94 -11.86
CA THR A 29 4.49 16.38 -11.08
C THR A 29 4.22 14.90 -10.76
N ARG A 30 5.14 14.01 -11.13
CA ARG A 30 5.14 12.59 -10.79
C ARG A 30 6.02 12.37 -9.55
N TYR A 31 5.54 11.57 -8.61
CA TYR A 31 6.18 11.38 -7.32
C TYR A 31 6.67 9.95 -7.13
N LEU A 32 7.95 9.83 -6.83
CA LEU A 32 8.53 8.64 -6.22
C LEU A 32 8.51 8.84 -4.71
N ALA A 33 7.64 8.15 -4.02
CA ALA A 33 7.46 8.26 -2.58
C ALA A 33 7.96 7.02 -1.83
N PHE A 34 8.42 7.22 -0.61
CA PHE A 34 8.74 6.15 0.32
C PHE A 34 7.78 6.22 1.49
N GLN A 35 7.14 5.12 1.81
CA GLN A 35 6.26 5.05 2.96
C GLN A 35 7.09 5.05 4.24
N ILE A 36 6.79 6.02 5.09
CA ILE A 36 7.27 6.07 6.46
C ILE A 36 6.13 5.63 7.35
N PHE A 37 6.18 4.36 7.76
CA PHE A 37 5.16 3.77 8.60
C PHE A 37 5.34 4.26 10.05
N THR A 38 4.42 5.06 10.53
CA THR A 38 4.57 5.84 11.76
C THR A 38 4.01 5.17 13.01
N TYR A 39 3.65 3.90 12.94
CA TYR A 39 3.38 3.13 14.14
C TYR A 39 4.69 2.69 14.79
N GLY A 40 4.78 2.90 16.10
CA GLY A 40 5.88 2.38 16.90
C GLY A 40 5.98 0.86 16.89
N PRO A 41 6.87 0.23 17.67
CA PRO A 41 7.22 -1.16 17.51
C PRO A 41 5.98 -2.07 17.54
N ASN A 42 5.55 -2.45 16.34
CA ASN A 42 4.54 -3.45 16.07
C ASN A 42 3.16 -3.26 16.74
N PRO A 43 2.44 -2.16 16.50
CA PRO A 43 1.16 -1.90 17.15
C PRO A 43 0.04 -2.84 16.70
N ILE A 44 0.08 -3.37 15.46
CA ILE A 44 -0.94 -4.29 14.96
C ILE A 44 -0.96 -5.56 15.81
N ILE A 45 0.20 -6.16 16.07
CA ILE A 45 0.32 -7.38 16.87
C ILE A 45 0.17 -7.08 18.36
N ALA A 46 0.65 -5.95 18.85
CA ALA A 46 0.54 -5.55 20.25
C ALA A 46 -0.88 -5.13 20.64
N THR A 47 -1.67 -4.58 19.72
CA THR A 47 -3.07 -4.18 19.97
C THR A 47 -4.06 -5.34 19.87
N MET A 48 -3.66 -6.45 19.25
CA MET A 48 -4.51 -7.61 19.00
C MET A 48 -4.26 -8.78 19.94
N GLY A 49 -3.29 -8.69 20.84
CA GLY A 49 -3.07 -9.68 21.88
C GLY A 49 -4.25 -9.72 22.85
N GLU A 50 -4.77 -10.92 23.13
CA GLU A 50 -5.82 -11.10 24.12
C GLU A 50 -5.45 -10.40 25.43
N GLY A 51 -6.23 -9.42 25.85
CA GLY A 51 -6.16 -8.80 27.17
C GLY A 51 -5.14 -7.69 27.35
N THR A 52 -4.42 -7.23 26.36
CA THR A 52 -3.53 -6.07 26.49
C THR A 52 -4.25 -4.78 26.15
N ASN A 53 -4.15 -3.81 27.04
CA ASN A 53 -4.58 -2.44 26.74
C ASN A 53 -3.72 -1.92 25.58
N PRO A 54 -4.29 -1.56 24.42
CA PRO A 54 -3.50 -1.12 23.28
C PRO A 54 -2.69 0.10 23.70
N GLN A 55 -1.37 0.03 23.48
CA GLN A 55 -0.52 1.20 23.70
C GLN A 55 -0.99 2.34 22.78
N PRO A 56 -0.98 3.59 23.24
CA PRO A 56 -1.37 4.71 22.42
C PRO A 56 -0.53 4.70 21.12
N ALA A 57 -1.18 4.68 19.97
CA ALA A 57 -0.52 4.99 18.72
C ALA A 57 0.08 6.39 18.86
N ARG A 58 1.38 6.54 18.66
CA ARG A 58 2.07 7.83 18.72
C ARG A 58 2.81 8.03 17.43
N PHE A 59 2.67 9.22 16.90
CA PHE A 59 3.51 9.62 15.79
C PHE A 59 4.96 9.81 16.23
N PRO A 60 5.95 9.50 15.38
CA PRO A 60 7.35 9.76 15.67
C PRO A 60 7.62 11.25 15.87
N ASP A 61 8.60 11.56 16.69
CA ASP A 61 9.07 12.93 16.87
C ASP A 61 9.65 13.51 15.59
N LYS A 62 9.58 14.83 15.44
CA LYS A 62 10.12 15.59 14.31
C LYS A 62 11.57 15.21 13.97
N ALA A 63 12.42 15.03 14.99
CA ALA A 63 13.83 14.68 14.78
C ALA A 63 13.98 13.29 14.15
N VAL A 64 13.16 12.31 14.55
CA VAL A 64 13.15 10.97 14.01
C VAL A 64 12.77 11.01 12.54
N LEU A 65 11.65 11.65 12.19
CA LEU A 65 11.20 11.79 10.80
C LEU A 65 12.22 12.52 9.92
N ARG A 66 12.82 13.62 10.44
CA ARG A 66 13.87 14.34 9.73
C ARG A 66 15.06 13.45 9.41
N ASN A 67 15.51 12.62 10.36
CA ASN A 67 16.63 11.71 10.16
C ASN A 67 16.33 10.66 9.10
N TYR A 68 15.11 10.15 9.03
CA TYR A 68 14.71 9.23 7.97
C TYR A 68 14.70 9.90 6.59
N ILE A 69 14.12 11.09 6.50
CA ILE A 69 14.09 11.86 5.24
C ILE A 69 15.53 12.20 4.81
N ALA A 70 16.40 12.54 5.75
CA ALA A 70 17.80 12.82 5.49
C ALA A 70 18.56 11.58 4.97
N ASP A 71 18.33 10.40 5.55
CA ASP A 71 18.91 9.13 5.07
C ASP A 71 18.47 8.80 3.64
N ILE A 72 17.16 8.89 3.36
CA ILE A 72 16.61 8.70 2.01
C ILE A 72 17.29 9.64 1.02
N LYS A 73 17.28 10.94 1.33
CA LYS A 73 17.84 11.98 0.47
C LYS A 73 19.35 11.79 0.23
N GLN A 74 20.10 11.48 1.28
CA GLN A 74 21.55 11.26 1.19
C GLN A 74 21.89 10.06 0.30
N ARG A 75 21.18 8.96 0.47
CA ARG A 75 21.46 7.73 -0.28
C ARG A 75 21.04 7.83 -1.75
N ILE A 76 19.91 8.46 -2.02
CA ILE A 76 19.45 8.70 -3.40
C ILE A 76 20.31 9.79 -4.07
N GLY A 77 20.70 10.83 -3.34
CA GLY A 77 21.61 11.88 -3.83
C GLY A 77 20.93 12.97 -4.67
N THR A 78 19.62 12.88 -4.90
CA THR A 78 18.81 13.90 -5.60
C THR A 78 17.37 13.87 -5.10
N VAL A 79 16.67 15.00 -5.21
CA VAL A 79 15.24 15.12 -4.89
C VAL A 79 14.37 15.34 -6.15
N GLY A 80 15.01 15.38 -7.33
CA GLY A 80 14.32 15.67 -8.57
C GLY A 80 14.00 17.17 -8.75
N ASP A 81 13.07 17.44 -9.63
CA ASP A 81 12.62 18.79 -10.01
C ASP A 81 11.10 18.94 -9.84
N ARG A 82 10.46 19.80 -10.66
CA ARG A 82 9.00 19.96 -10.65
C ARG A 82 8.25 18.89 -11.44
N GLN A 83 8.90 18.15 -12.33
CA GLN A 83 8.27 17.10 -13.13
C GLN A 83 8.37 15.72 -12.48
N THR A 84 9.54 15.40 -11.90
CA THR A 84 9.79 14.14 -11.20
C THR A 84 10.37 14.44 -9.83
N ARG A 85 9.67 14.04 -8.76
CA ARG A 85 10.02 14.49 -7.43
C ARG A 85 10.05 13.37 -6.40
N LEU A 86 11.06 13.45 -5.53
CA LEU A 86 11.15 12.61 -4.35
C LEU A 86 10.12 13.05 -3.32
N ALA A 87 9.41 12.08 -2.75
CA ALA A 87 8.43 12.31 -1.71
C ALA A 87 8.58 11.29 -0.56
N VAL A 88 7.95 11.61 0.56
CA VAL A 88 7.65 10.64 1.63
C VAL A 88 6.16 10.59 1.86
N MET A 89 5.65 9.38 2.09
CA MET A 89 4.25 9.15 2.45
C MET A 89 4.20 8.86 3.94
N LEU A 90 3.58 9.76 4.69
CA LEU A 90 3.49 9.70 6.15
C LEU A 90 2.16 9.08 6.57
N GLY A 91 2.21 8.06 7.40
CA GLY A 91 0.99 7.39 7.89
C GLY A 91 1.29 6.11 8.66
N PRO A 92 0.24 5.39 9.05
CA PRO A 92 -1.15 5.68 8.78
C PRO A 92 -1.77 6.72 9.72
N LEU A 93 -2.65 7.58 9.17
CA LEU A 93 -3.56 8.42 9.95
C LEU A 93 -4.83 7.60 10.23
N SER A 94 -4.98 7.06 11.42
CA SER A 94 -6.05 6.11 11.75
C SER A 94 -7.03 6.64 12.78
N PHE A 95 -8.08 5.90 13.08
CA PHE A 95 -9.02 6.19 14.17
C PHE A 95 -8.42 6.01 15.56
N ASP A 96 -7.26 5.38 15.68
CA ASP A 96 -6.54 5.24 16.96
C ASP A 96 -5.82 6.53 17.39
N HIS A 97 -5.68 7.51 16.50
CA HIS A 97 -5.11 8.82 16.81
C HIS A 97 -6.18 9.84 17.19
N GLY A 98 -5.89 10.69 18.15
CA GLY A 98 -6.73 11.84 18.48
C GLY A 98 -6.74 12.90 17.37
N ASP A 99 -7.78 13.72 17.32
CA ASP A 99 -7.96 14.75 16.29
C ASP A 99 -6.82 15.78 16.30
N ALA A 100 -6.40 16.23 17.48
CA ALA A 100 -5.30 17.16 17.64
C ALA A 100 -3.96 16.55 17.19
N GLU A 101 -3.70 15.28 17.56
CA GLU A 101 -2.50 14.55 17.15
C GLU A 101 -2.41 14.43 15.62
N ALA A 102 -3.50 14.04 14.96
CA ALA A 102 -3.54 13.90 13.52
C ALA A 102 -3.31 15.25 12.82
N THR A 103 -3.92 16.33 13.32
CA THR A 103 -3.73 17.68 12.77
C THR A 103 -2.27 18.13 12.91
N GLN A 104 -1.69 18.01 14.10
CA GLN A 104 -0.29 18.37 14.34
C GLN A 104 0.68 17.55 13.51
N PHE A 105 0.40 16.27 13.30
CA PHE A 105 1.23 15.42 12.47
C PHE A 105 1.20 15.82 10.99
N ILE A 106 0.04 16.23 10.49
CA ILE A 106 -0.10 16.76 9.12
C ILE A 106 0.69 18.07 8.98
N GLU A 107 0.54 19.01 9.94
CA GLU A 107 1.30 20.28 9.98
C GLU A 107 2.81 20.02 9.98
N LEU A 108 3.26 19.09 10.84
CA LEU A 108 4.65 18.66 10.90
C LEU A 108 5.16 18.10 9.55
N GLY A 109 4.35 17.32 8.84
CA GLY A 109 4.69 16.80 7.52
C GLY A 109 4.99 17.92 6.53
N PHE A 110 4.15 18.95 6.47
CA PHE A 110 4.39 20.13 5.60
C PHE A 110 5.62 20.95 6.02
N GLU A 111 5.87 21.08 7.33
CA GLU A 111 7.10 21.73 7.81
C GLU A 111 8.34 20.96 7.35
N LEU A 112 8.35 19.65 7.53
CA LEU A 112 9.46 18.80 7.11
C LEU A 112 9.66 18.83 5.60
N ALA A 113 8.59 18.90 4.81
CA ALA A 113 8.69 19.02 3.36
C ALA A 113 9.44 20.30 2.97
N LEU A 114 9.10 21.44 3.56
CA LEU A 114 9.78 22.71 3.29
C LEU A 114 11.23 22.70 3.79
N GLU A 115 11.46 22.13 4.98
CA GLU A 115 12.80 22.08 5.59
C GLU A 115 13.77 21.19 4.81
N THR A 116 13.30 20.03 4.37
CA THR A 116 14.15 19.00 3.73
C THR A 116 14.20 19.12 2.20
N ASN A 117 13.29 19.89 1.60
CA ASN A 117 13.05 19.94 0.16
C ASN A 117 12.64 18.58 -0.43
N VAL A 118 11.95 17.74 0.34
CA VAL A 118 11.34 16.46 -0.08
C VAL A 118 9.84 16.61 0.03
N ALA A 119 9.09 16.26 -1.01
CA ALA A 119 7.63 16.38 -0.98
C ALA A 119 7.00 15.46 0.07
N VAL A 120 5.83 15.82 0.57
CA VAL A 120 5.09 15.03 1.54
C VAL A 120 3.75 14.60 0.97
N GLY A 121 3.35 13.39 1.29
CA GLY A 121 1.97 12.91 1.18
C GLY A 121 1.53 12.26 2.47
N PHE A 122 0.25 11.94 2.57
CA PHE A 122 -0.33 11.32 3.76
C PHE A 122 -1.07 10.05 3.38
N HIS A 123 -0.98 9.04 4.25
CA HIS A 123 -1.69 7.78 4.10
C HIS A 123 -2.69 7.63 5.24
N ILE A 124 -3.96 7.48 4.91
CA ILE A 124 -5.05 7.29 5.87
C ILE A 124 -5.33 5.79 5.98
N ASP A 125 -5.30 5.28 7.18
CA ASP A 125 -5.94 4.00 7.50
C ASP A 125 -7.42 4.24 7.77
N ASP A 126 -8.25 3.67 6.93
CA ASP A 126 -9.68 3.94 6.89
C ASP A 126 -10.52 3.02 7.79
N SER A 127 -10.02 1.81 8.07
CA SER A 127 -10.86 0.77 8.71
C SER A 127 -10.12 -0.28 9.52
N MET A 128 -8.79 -0.33 9.46
CA MET A 128 -8.01 -1.39 10.10
C MET A 128 -7.62 -1.04 11.53
N PHE A 129 -7.12 0.18 11.75
CA PHE A 129 -6.60 0.64 13.04
C PHE A 129 -7.62 1.47 13.81
N TRP A 130 -8.53 0.80 14.51
CA TRP A 130 -9.56 1.41 15.34
C TRP A 130 -9.78 0.69 16.69
N ALA A 131 -8.74 -0.04 17.13
CA ALA A 131 -8.79 -0.81 18.38
C ALA A 131 -9.13 0.06 19.60
N ARG A 132 -8.72 1.33 19.61
CA ARG A 132 -8.99 2.29 20.69
C ARG A 132 -10.42 2.85 20.67
N ARG A 133 -11.16 2.65 19.59
CA ARG A 133 -12.54 3.12 19.44
C ARG A 133 -13.55 2.08 19.95
N LYS A 134 -13.30 1.60 21.19
CA LYS A 134 -14.20 0.67 21.86
C LYS A 134 -15.63 1.22 21.99
N ASP A 135 -15.78 2.55 22.08
CA ASP A 135 -17.05 3.25 22.01
C ASP A 135 -17.86 2.94 20.74
N LEU A 136 -17.19 2.65 19.63
CA LEU A 136 -17.82 2.27 18.38
C LEU A 136 -17.97 0.75 18.23
N TRP A 137 -16.89 -0.01 18.34
CA TRP A 137 -16.92 -1.44 18.01
C TRP A 137 -17.58 -2.34 19.06
N SER A 138 -17.89 -1.83 20.25
CA SER A 138 -18.71 -2.58 21.20
C SER A 138 -20.20 -2.53 20.89
N ASP A 139 -20.66 -1.65 19.99
CA ASP A 139 -22.01 -1.72 19.43
C ASP A 139 -22.03 -2.70 18.24
N PRO A 140 -22.81 -3.80 18.32
CA PRO A 140 -22.87 -4.80 17.26
C PRO A 140 -23.40 -4.26 15.91
N ASN A 141 -24.05 -3.09 15.90
CA ASN A 141 -24.51 -2.45 14.68
C ASN A 141 -23.38 -1.75 13.90
N ASN A 142 -22.24 -1.53 14.54
CA ASN A 142 -21.08 -0.87 13.94
C ASN A 142 -20.02 -1.85 13.42
N VAL A 143 -20.21 -3.14 13.69
CA VAL A 143 -19.33 -4.22 13.24
C VAL A 143 -20.07 -5.17 12.29
N GLU A 144 -19.32 -5.80 11.40
CA GLU A 144 -19.88 -6.76 10.48
C GLU A 144 -20.41 -8.00 11.15
N ALA A 145 -21.33 -8.68 10.48
CA ALA A 145 -21.94 -9.91 10.94
C ALA A 145 -21.48 -11.12 10.13
N LEU A 146 -21.49 -12.29 10.79
CA LEU A 146 -21.13 -13.59 10.23
C LEU A 146 -22.23 -14.23 9.39
N ASP A 147 -23.46 -13.74 9.56
CA ASP A 147 -24.67 -14.35 9.02
C ASP A 147 -25.87 -13.39 9.02
N TRP A 148 -26.98 -13.86 8.46
CA TRP A 148 -28.25 -13.12 8.43
C TRP A 148 -28.90 -12.90 9.81
N ASP A 149 -28.49 -13.66 10.84
CA ASP A 149 -29.01 -13.50 12.20
C ASP A 149 -28.33 -12.33 12.92
N GLY A 150 -27.33 -11.72 12.26
CA GLY A 150 -26.63 -10.57 12.78
C GLY A 150 -25.59 -10.90 13.85
N THR A 151 -25.11 -12.14 13.90
CA THR A 151 -24.03 -12.54 14.81
C THR A 151 -22.79 -11.70 14.54
N PRO A 152 -22.29 -10.89 15.51
CA PRO A 152 -21.14 -10.04 15.28
C PRO A 152 -19.87 -10.83 14.97
N CYS A 153 -19.02 -10.32 14.09
CA CYS A 153 -17.70 -10.89 13.85
C CYS A 153 -16.80 -10.75 15.10
N THR A 154 -15.84 -11.67 15.22
CA THR A 154 -14.93 -11.75 16.37
C THR A 154 -13.64 -10.97 16.18
N GLY A 155 -13.31 -10.65 14.94
CA GLY A 155 -12.14 -9.94 14.50
C GLY A 155 -11.97 -10.09 12.99
N ARG A 156 -11.33 -9.11 12.35
CA ARG A 156 -10.95 -9.23 10.95
C ARG A 156 -9.71 -10.13 10.84
N ARG A 157 -9.73 -11.04 9.90
CA ARG A 157 -8.56 -11.86 9.59
C ARG A 157 -7.65 -11.10 8.63
N LEU A 158 -6.39 -10.98 9.03
CA LEU A 158 -5.32 -10.50 8.15
C LEU A 158 -4.55 -11.70 7.61
N ASP A 159 -4.24 -11.70 6.34
CA ASP A 159 -3.56 -12.79 5.63
C ASP A 159 -2.07 -12.51 5.37
N TRP A 160 -1.59 -11.35 5.79
CA TRP A 160 -0.19 -10.96 5.70
C TRP A 160 0.56 -11.22 7.01
N GLY A 161 1.80 -11.66 6.88
CA GLY A 161 2.66 -12.05 8.01
C GLY A 161 2.96 -13.53 8.03
N LYS A 162 3.56 -14.03 9.12
CA LYS A 162 3.91 -15.44 9.26
C LYS A 162 2.72 -16.31 9.64
N GLU A 163 1.82 -15.76 10.43
CA GLU A 163 0.61 -16.41 10.92
C GLU A 163 -0.58 -15.46 10.71
N PRO A 164 -1.77 -15.99 10.45
CA PRO A 164 -2.97 -15.19 10.44
C PRO A 164 -3.09 -14.44 11.77
N SER A 165 -3.23 -13.14 11.72
CA SER A 165 -3.42 -12.30 12.89
C SER A 165 -4.83 -11.71 12.91
N ALA A 166 -5.34 -11.38 14.11
CA ALA A 166 -6.62 -10.72 14.28
C ALA A 166 -6.42 -9.20 14.30
N ALA A 167 -7.22 -8.51 13.50
CA ALA A 167 -7.49 -7.09 13.68
C ALA A 167 -8.71 -6.90 14.60
N PRO A 168 -9.02 -5.67 15.04
CA PRO A 168 -10.31 -5.36 15.61
C PRO A 168 -11.45 -5.88 14.73
N PRO A 169 -12.68 -6.03 15.25
CA PRO A 169 -13.81 -6.45 14.44
C PRO A 169 -13.91 -5.62 13.15
N GLN A 170 -14.29 -6.25 12.04
CA GLN A 170 -14.49 -5.53 10.78
C GLN A 170 -15.55 -4.45 10.96
N MET A 171 -15.25 -3.20 10.59
CA MET A 171 -16.24 -2.12 10.54
C MET A 171 -17.39 -2.48 9.60
N CYS A 172 -18.62 -2.19 10.02
CA CYS A 172 -19.76 -2.14 9.13
C CYS A 172 -19.77 -0.81 8.39
N PHE A 173 -19.29 -0.77 7.17
CA PHE A 173 -19.03 0.43 6.38
C PHE A 173 -20.24 1.33 6.16
N ASN A 174 -21.43 0.77 6.15
CA ASN A 174 -22.68 1.50 5.99
C ASN A 174 -23.49 1.66 7.30
N SER A 175 -22.89 1.39 8.47
CA SER A 175 -23.47 1.82 9.74
C SER A 175 -23.51 3.33 9.82
N LYS A 176 -24.64 3.88 10.30
CA LYS A 176 -24.81 5.34 10.44
C LYS A 176 -23.81 5.99 11.39
N ALA A 177 -23.37 5.27 12.42
CA ALA A 177 -22.37 5.77 13.35
C ALA A 177 -20.99 5.82 12.68
N ILE A 178 -20.60 4.74 12.00
CA ILE A 178 -19.33 4.68 11.25
C ILE A 178 -19.32 5.76 10.16
N GLN A 179 -20.38 5.92 9.40
CA GLN A 179 -20.46 6.95 8.36
C GLN A 179 -20.27 8.37 8.93
N ARG A 180 -20.86 8.67 10.10
CA ARG A 180 -20.66 9.98 10.75
C ARG A 180 -19.20 10.17 11.17
N GLU A 181 -18.59 9.16 11.76
CA GLU A 181 -17.19 9.22 12.16
C GLU A 181 -16.25 9.45 10.97
N VAL A 182 -16.50 8.74 9.88
CA VAL A 182 -15.74 8.91 8.63
C VAL A 182 -15.90 10.34 8.09
N GLN A 183 -17.14 10.87 8.06
CA GLN A 183 -17.39 12.24 7.60
C GLN A 183 -16.68 13.28 8.46
N GLN A 184 -16.71 13.14 9.77
CA GLN A 184 -16.02 14.04 10.70
C GLN A 184 -14.49 13.95 10.54
N ARG A 185 -13.97 12.73 10.48
CA ARG A 185 -12.53 12.48 10.38
C ARG A 185 -11.94 12.92 9.05
N SER A 186 -12.61 12.60 7.94
CA SER A 186 -12.17 13.02 6.60
C SER A 186 -12.22 14.54 6.43
N ALA A 187 -13.23 15.20 7.00
CA ALA A 187 -13.30 16.66 7.00
C ALA A 187 -12.18 17.31 7.83
N LEU A 188 -11.85 16.75 9.00
CA LEU A 188 -10.75 17.22 9.85
C LEU A 188 -9.41 17.09 9.14
N ILE A 189 -9.09 15.89 8.66
CA ILE A 189 -7.84 15.61 7.93
C ILE A 189 -7.75 16.46 6.67
N GLY A 190 -8.85 16.55 5.91
CA GLY A 190 -8.90 17.35 4.69
C GLY A 190 -8.64 18.83 4.93
N LYS A 191 -9.20 19.42 6.00
CA LYS A 191 -8.93 20.82 6.38
C LYS A 191 -7.47 21.04 6.75
N ALA A 192 -6.87 20.14 7.53
CA ALA A 192 -5.46 20.24 7.90
C ALA A 192 -4.55 20.13 6.66
N ILE A 193 -4.81 19.19 5.77
CA ILE A 193 -4.09 19.05 4.50
C ILE A 193 -4.26 20.31 3.65
N GLN A 194 -5.50 20.81 3.48
CA GLN A 194 -5.75 21.99 2.66
C GLN A 194 -5.07 23.25 3.19
N ALA A 195 -4.97 23.40 4.52
CA ALA A 195 -4.21 24.49 5.12
C ALA A 195 -2.71 24.42 4.75
N GLY A 196 -2.12 23.22 4.81
CA GLY A 196 -0.75 23.00 4.37
C GLY A 196 -0.55 23.27 2.86
N VAL A 197 -1.47 22.77 2.03
CA VAL A 197 -1.45 23.02 0.57
C VAL A 197 -1.55 24.52 0.26
N ASN A 198 -2.42 25.25 0.93
CA ASN A 198 -2.54 26.70 0.76
C ASN A 198 -1.23 27.42 1.11
N ARG A 199 -0.56 26.99 2.19
CA ARG A 199 0.77 27.51 2.56
C ARG A 199 1.81 27.23 1.47
N LEU A 200 1.81 26.03 0.89
CA LEU A 200 2.71 25.70 -0.21
C LEU A 200 2.46 26.58 -1.45
N HIS A 201 1.19 26.83 -1.78
CA HIS A 201 0.83 27.74 -2.88
C HIS A 201 1.31 29.17 -2.63
N GLN A 202 1.15 29.71 -1.42
CA GLN A 202 1.66 31.02 -1.03
C GLN A 202 3.18 31.14 -1.15
N LEU A 203 3.89 30.01 -0.97
CA LEU A 203 5.35 29.91 -1.10
C LEU A 203 5.80 29.54 -2.53
N GLU A 204 4.87 29.45 -3.49
CA GLU A 204 5.13 29.01 -4.87
C GLU A 204 5.76 27.61 -4.98
N ARG A 205 5.43 26.72 -4.03
CA ARG A 205 5.96 25.36 -3.92
C ARG A 205 4.86 24.26 -3.95
N PRO A 206 3.87 24.34 -4.86
CA PRO A 206 2.77 23.37 -4.89
C PRO A 206 3.24 21.95 -5.13
N GLU A 207 4.41 21.78 -5.78
CA GLU A 207 5.02 20.46 -6.02
C GLU A 207 5.50 19.75 -4.75
N MET A 208 5.44 20.41 -3.59
CA MET A 208 5.81 19.81 -2.31
C MET A 208 4.70 18.96 -1.68
N PHE A 209 3.51 18.91 -2.29
CA PHE A 209 2.43 18.02 -1.88
C PHE A 209 2.23 16.90 -2.90
N ALA A 210 2.56 15.67 -2.51
CA ALA A 210 2.44 14.50 -3.37
C ALA A 210 0.98 14.01 -3.49
N GLY A 211 0.19 14.13 -2.43
CA GLY A 211 -1.20 13.69 -2.38
C GLY A 211 -1.58 13.03 -1.07
N VAL A 212 -2.79 12.51 -1.01
CA VAL A 212 -3.30 11.72 0.11
C VAL A 212 -3.87 10.41 -0.39
N ILE A 213 -3.42 9.31 0.20
CA ILE A 213 -3.98 7.97 -0.01
C ILE A 213 -5.07 7.79 1.04
N ALA A 214 -6.31 7.60 0.59
CA ALA A 214 -7.49 7.40 1.44
C ALA A 214 -7.88 5.93 1.42
N GLY A 215 -7.41 5.19 2.40
CA GLY A 215 -7.60 3.76 2.56
C GLY A 215 -6.30 3.03 2.84
N SER A 216 -6.42 1.85 3.43
CA SER A 216 -5.34 0.91 3.67
C SER A 216 -5.85 -0.46 3.26
N GLU A 217 -5.81 -0.75 1.94
CA GLU A 217 -6.36 -1.97 1.37
C GLU A 217 -7.84 -2.17 1.79
N THR A 218 -8.67 -1.18 1.46
CA THR A 218 -10.10 -1.13 1.86
C THR A 218 -10.86 -2.35 1.33
N GLU A 219 -11.37 -3.17 2.23
CA GLU A 219 -12.06 -4.42 1.88
C GLU A 219 -13.04 -4.88 2.97
N ILE A 220 -13.95 -5.78 2.63
CA ILE A 220 -14.73 -6.58 3.58
C ILE A 220 -14.08 -7.96 3.64
N GLY A 221 -13.36 -8.25 4.73
CA GLY A 221 -12.55 -9.45 4.85
C GLY A 221 -13.30 -10.67 5.37
N GLN A 222 -12.58 -11.50 6.08
CA GLN A 222 -13.06 -12.73 6.73
C GLN A 222 -12.97 -12.59 8.24
N ASP A 223 -13.85 -13.27 8.94
CA ASP A 223 -13.78 -13.39 10.39
C ASP A 223 -12.55 -14.22 10.81
N PHE A 224 -11.84 -13.71 11.81
CA PHE A 224 -10.60 -14.32 12.28
C PHE A 224 -10.78 -15.76 12.77
N LYS A 225 -11.81 -16.03 13.59
CA LYS A 225 -12.02 -17.37 14.20
C LYS A 225 -12.64 -18.36 13.25
N THR A 226 -13.63 -17.94 12.47
CA THR A 226 -14.43 -18.85 11.66
C THR A 226 -13.95 -18.94 10.21
N GLY A 227 -13.20 -17.94 9.74
CA GLY A 227 -12.82 -17.82 8.34
C GLY A 227 -14.00 -17.53 7.40
N LYS A 228 -15.19 -17.23 7.93
CA LYS A 228 -16.35 -16.89 7.11
C LYS A 228 -16.19 -15.50 6.51
N TYR A 229 -16.66 -15.33 5.28
CA TYR A 229 -16.76 -14.01 4.66
C TYR A 229 -17.79 -13.16 5.38
N LEU A 230 -17.44 -11.89 5.58
CA LEU A 230 -18.25 -10.90 6.26
C LEU A 230 -19.18 -10.15 5.30
N GLY A 231 -19.81 -9.07 5.76
CA GLY A 231 -20.66 -8.19 4.96
C GLY A 231 -22.15 -8.41 5.14
N TYR A 232 -22.60 -9.31 6.03
CA TYR A 232 -24.04 -9.52 6.26
C TYR A 232 -24.70 -8.35 6.96
N ARG A 233 -24.00 -7.68 7.90
CA ARG A 233 -24.56 -6.46 8.54
C ARG A 233 -24.77 -5.37 7.52
N ALA A 234 -23.83 -5.17 6.61
CA ALA A 234 -23.97 -4.21 5.55
C ALA A 234 -25.15 -4.51 4.62
N LEU A 235 -25.38 -5.78 4.29
CA LEU A 235 -26.54 -6.22 3.50
C LEU A 235 -27.86 -6.01 4.26
N LEU A 236 -27.92 -6.33 5.55
CA LEU A 236 -29.09 -6.04 6.40
C LEU A 236 -29.41 -4.54 6.43
N ASN A 237 -28.39 -3.68 6.54
CA ASN A 237 -28.57 -2.23 6.51
C ASN A 237 -29.08 -1.71 5.16
N ARG A 238 -28.90 -2.47 4.07
CA ARG A 238 -29.49 -2.19 2.74
C ARG A 238 -30.90 -2.75 2.57
N GLY A 239 -31.46 -3.38 3.60
CA GLY A 239 -32.82 -3.92 3.59
C GLY A 239 -32.94 -5.33 3.04
N PHE A 240 -31.82 -6.02 2.80
CA PHE A 240 -31.82 -7.45 2.45
C PHE A 240 -32.01 -8.31 3.68
N SER A 241 -32.47 -9.53 3.49
CA SER A 241 -32.63 -10.53 4.55
C SER A 241 -32.39 -11.94 4.02
N ARG A 242 -32.43 -12.92 4.90
CA ARG A 242 -32.35 -14.35 4.50
C ARG A 242 -33.47 -14.75 3.54
N GLU A 243 -34.68 -14.21 3.77
CA GLU A 243 -35.88 -14.47 2.95
C GLU A 243 -35.89 -13.67 1.64
N HIS A 244 -35.22 -12.55 1.64
CA HIS A 244 -35.09 -11.64 0.51
C HIS A 244 -33.63 -11.25 0.27
N PRO A 245 -32.77 -12.20 -0.10
CA PRO A 245 -31.38 -11.90 -0.39
C PRO A 245 -31.24 -11.10 -1.69
N PRO A 246 -30.16 -10.35 -1.88
CA PRO A 246 -29.89 -9.73 -3.18
C PRO A 246 -29.66 -10.80 -4.25
N GLN A 247 -29.91 -10.46 -5.50
CA GLN A 247 -29.65 -11.33 -6.64
C GLN A 247 -28.16 -11.73 -6.72
N ASP A 248 -27.27 -10.78 -6.42
CA ASP A 248 -25.83 -10.98 -6.35
C ASP A 248 -25.31 -10.36 -5.04
N MET A 249 -24.99 -11.23 -4.08
CA MET A 249 -24.51 -10.81 -2.77
C MET A 249 -23.12 -10.21 -2.83
N ASP A 250 -22.27 -10.70 -3.70
CA ASP A 250 -20.88 -10.25 -3.80
C ASP A 250 -20.83 -8.87 -4.43
N LEU A 251 -21.62 -8.64 -5.48
CA LEU A 251 -21.76 -7.32 -6.09
C LEU A 251 -22.31 -6.27 -5.11
N GLU A 252 -23.26 -6.64 -4.22
CA GLU A 252 -23.76 -5.71 -3.22
C GLU A 252 -22.72 -5.36 -2.15
N ARG A 253 -21.85 -6.31 -1.80
CA ARG A 253 -20.70 -6.07 -0.91
C ARG A 253 -19.65 -5.16 -1.58
N GLU A 254 -19.34 -5.39 -2.85
CA GLU A 254 -18.46 -4.51 -3.65
C GLU A 254 -18.97 -3.05 -3.67
N LYS A 255 -20.27 -2.86 -3.84
CA LYS A 255 -20.89 -1.53 -3.77
C LYS A 255 -20.73 -0.89 -2.39
N VAL A 256 -20.81 -1.67 -1.32
CA VAL A 256 -20.58 -1.15 0.04
C VAL A 256 -19.14 -0.70 0.22
N VAL A 257 -18.17 -1.45 -0.29
CA VAL A 257 -16.74 -1.06 -0.28
C VAL A 257 -16.53 0.23 -1.07
N GLN A 258 -17.07 0.30 -2.29
CA GLN A 258 -16.95 1.48 -3.15
C GLN A 258 -17.59 2.73 -2.49
N GLU A 259 -18.77 2.61 -1.94
CA GLU A 259 -19.46 3.70 -1.23
C GLU A 259 -18.67 4.19 -0.01
N PHE A 260 -17.97 3.28 0.68
CA PHE A 260 -17.13 3.65 1.81
C PHE A 260 -15.87 4.41 1.38
N ILE A 261 -15.21 3.98 0.30
CA ILE A 261 -14.10 4.71 -0.32
C ILE A 261 -14.56 6.11 -0.75
N GLU A 262 -15.72 6.20 -1.41
CA GLU A 262 -16.27 7.49 -1.82
C GLU A 262 -16.60 8.40 -0.63
N LEU A 263 -17.06 7.85 0.48
CA LEU A 263 -17.36 8.63 1.69
C LEU A 263 -16.10 9.33 2.23
N TRP A 264 -14.98 8.61 2.32
CA TRP A 264 -13.69 9.16 2.72
C TRP A 264 -13.19 10.23 1.74
N THR A 265 -13.15 9.88 0.47
CA THR A 265 -12.57 10.74 -0.56
C THR A 265 -13.42 11.98 -0.81
N LYS A 266 -14.76 11.86 -0.71
CA LYS A 266 -15.66 13.00 -0.76
C LYS A 266 -15.41 13.97 0.40
N GLY A 267 -15.25 13.48 1.63
CA GLY A 267 -14.97 14.34 2.79
C GLY A 267 -13.67 15.13 2.64
N LEU A 268 -12.62 14.52 2.08
CA LEU A 268 -11.38 15.21 1.75
C LEU A 268 -11.57 16.26 0.65
N ALA A 269 -12.30 15.92 -0.41
CA ALA A 269 -12.58 16.83 -1.52
C ALA A 269 -13.46 18.01 -1.09
N ASP A 270 -14.50 17.78 -0.29
CA ASP A 270 -15.37 18.82 0.28
C ASP A 270 -14.59 19.78 1.20
N ALA A 271 -13.50 19.31 1.84
CA ALA A 271 -12.60 20.14 2.63
C ALA A 271 -11.63 20.96 1.77
N GLY A 272 -11.62 20.79 0.44
CA GLY A 272 -10.85 21.56 -0.52
C GLY A 272 -9.63 20.83 -1.11
N VAL A 273 -9.34 19.60 -0.69
CA VAL A 273 -8.25 18.83 -1.30
C VAL A 273 -8.63 18.45 -2.74
N SER A 274 -7.76 18.75 -3.70
CA SER A 274 -8.03 18.44 -5.11
C SER A 274 -8.26 16.94 -5.32
N PRO A 275 -9.35 16.51 -5.99
CA PRO A 275 -9.58 15.12 -6.34
C PRO A 275 -8.40 14.47 -7.10
N GLN A 276 -7.63 15.25 -7.83
CA GLN A 276 -6.43 14.78 -8.53
C GLN A 276 -5.26 14.45 -7.59
N LYS A 277 -5.34 14.83 -6.32
CA LYS A 277 -4.36 14.55 -5.25
C LYS A 277 -4.90 13.63 -4.16
N ILE A 278 -6.09 13.07 -4.37
CA ILE A 278 -6.69 12.06 -3.53
C ILE A 278 -6.64 10.73 -4.30
N TYR A 279 -6.17 9.68 -3.66
CA TYR A 279 -6.09 8.34 -4.24
C TYR A 279 -6.83 7.36 -3.32
N SER A 280 -7.61 6.45 -3.90
CA SER A 280 -8.10 5.26 -3.16
C SER A 280 -6.93 4.31 -2.90
N HIS A 281 -7.14 3.26 -2.11
CA HIS A 281 -6.16 2.19 -1.96
C HIS A 281 -6.86 0.84 -1.85
N THR A 282 -6.76 0.05 -2.90
CA THR A 282 -7.27 -1.31 -2.94
C THR A 282 -6.13 -2.30 -3.18
N CYS A 283 -6.25 -3.48 -2.58
CA CYS A 283 -5.37 -4.61 -2.84
C CYS A 283 -6.20 -5.70 -3.51
N PHE A 284 -5.75 -6.19 -4.64
CA PHE A 284 -6.43 -7.26 -5.35
C PHE A 284 -5.46 -8.23 -5.99
N LEU A 285 -5.91 -9.45 -6.18
CA LEU A 285 -5.21 -10.45 -6.96
C LEU A 285 -5.71 -10.44 -8.40
N SER A 286 -4.78 -10.57 -9.36
CA SER A 286 -5.09 -10.53 -10.77
C SER A 286 -6.17 -11.54 -11.18
N ARG A 287 -7.11 -11.10 -12.04
CA ARG A 287 -8.10 -11.99 -12.65
C ARG A 287 -7.42 -13.03 -13.55
N ARG A 288 -6.34 -12.65 -14.23
CA ARG A 288 -5.55 -13.57 -15.06
C ARG A 288 -4.95 -14.66 -14.22
N ALA A 289 -4.39 -14.28 -13.09
CA ALA A 289 -3.85 -15.23 -12.14
C ALA A 289 -4.94 -16.08 -11.49
N PHE A 290 -6.09 -15.52 -11.13
CA PHE A 290 -7.23 -16.28 -10.59
C PHE A 290 -7.75 -17.33 -11.57
N ASN A 291 -7.80 -17.04 -12.85
CA ASN A 291 -8.30 -17.95 -13.90
C ASN A 291 -7.22 -18.86 -14.46
N GLY A 292 -5.95 -18.58 -14.25
CA GLY A 292 -4.82 -19.33 -14.80
C GLY A 292 -4.36 -20.49 -13.91
N ASP A 293 -3.40 -21.25 -14.45
CA ASP A 293 -2.69 -22.31 -13.73
C ASP A 293 -1.45 -21.76 -12.99
N ASP A 294 -1.43 -20.47 -12.69
CA ASP A 294 -0.33 -19.85 -11.98
C ASP A 294 -0.14 -20.51 -10.61
N LYS A 295 1.03 -21.10 -10.42
CA LYS A 295 1.37 -21.84 -9.18
C LYS A 295 1.36 -20.95 -7.96
N GLU A 296 1.66 -19.64 -8.12
CA GLU A 296 1.67 -18.68 -7.02
C GLU A 296 0.27 -18.42 -6.50
N ILE A 297 -0.72 -18.42 -7.37
CA ILE A 297 -2.12 -18.17 -7.01
C ILE A 297 -2.87 -19.44 -6.68
N THR A 298 -2.47 -20.57 -7.24
CA THR A 298 -2.98 -21.86 -6.78
C THR A 298 -2.71 -22.07 -5.28
N TYR A 299 -1.64 -21.49 -4.77
CA TYR A 299 -1.37 -21.46 -3.32
C TYR A 299 -2.37 -20.58 -2.56
N MET A 300 -2.81 -19.46 -3.12
CA MET A 300 -3.77 -18.53 -2.51
C MET A 300 -5.22 -18.91 -2.79
N LYS A 301 -5.51 -19.68 -3.85
CA LYS A 301 -6.81 -20.31 -4.04
C LYS A 301 -7.04 -21.29 -2.90
N ARG A 302 -7.81 -20.87 -1.92
CA ARG A 302 -8.27 -21.78 -0.88
C ARG A 302 -9.05 -22.94 -1.53
N LYS A 303 -8.88 -24.16 -1.02
CA LYS A 303 -9.67 -25.31 -1.44
C LYS A 303 -11.16 -24.97 -1.29
N GLY A 304 -11.84 -24.79 -2.38
CA GLY A 304 -13.25 -24.44 -2.44
C GLY A 304 -13.55 -23.64 -3.71
N GLU A 305 -14.77 -23.75 -4.19
CA GLU A 305 -15.29 -22.90 -5.25
C GLU A 305 -15.61 -21.53 -4.65
N ILE A 306 -14.68 -20.56 -4.80
CA ILE A 306 -14.89 -19.17 -4.43
C ILE A 306 -14.98 -18.32 -5.68
N THR A 307 -15.76 -17.26 -5.63
CA THR A 307 -15.85 -16.26 -6.68
C THR A 307 -14.59 -15.37 -6.69
N TYR A 308 -14.37 -14.67 -7.80
CA TYR A 308 -13.29 -13.70 -7.89
C TYR A 308 -13.46 -12.56 -6.86
N SER A 309 -14.69 -12.13 -6.62
CA SER A 309 -15.00 -11.10 -5.62
C SER A 309 -14.67 -11.55 -4.20
N GLN A 310 -15.03 -12.77 -3.84
CA GLN A 310 -14.70 -13.37 -2.54
C GLN A 310 -13.19 -13.50 -2.37
N HIS A 311 -12.49 -13.91 -3.43
CA HIS A 311 -11.05 -14.03 -3.41
C HIS A 311 -10.37 -12.66 -3.12
N ASN A 312 -10.95 -11.58 -3.62
CA ASN A 312 -10.50 -10.21 -3.39
C ASN A 312 -11.24 -9.52 -2.23
N HIS A 313 -11.85 -10.26 -1.33
CA HIS A 313 -12.57 -9.70 -0.18
C HIS A 313 -13.55 -8.57 -0.54
N PHE A 314 -14.24 -8.74 -1.67
CA PHE A 314 -15.19 -7.78 -2.25
C PHE A 314 -14.59 -6.44 -2.64
N ALA A 315 -13.28 -6.41 -2.89
CA ALA A 315 -12.53 -5.24 -3.37
C ALA A 315 -11.81 -5.54 -4.71
N PRO A 316 -12.51 -5.96 -5.78
CA PRO A 316 -11.89 -6.07 -7.10
C PRO A 316 -11.45 -4.69 -7.60
N PRO A 317 -10.56 -4.59 -8.61
CA PRO A 317 -9.98 -3.31 -9.05
C PRO A 317 -11.03 -2.25 -9.42
N SER A 318 -12.23 -2.67 -9.83
CA SER A 318 -13.32 -1.75 -10.19
C SER A 318 -13.80 -0.85 -9.04
N VAL A 319 -13.67 -1.27 -7.78
CA VAL A 319 -14.10 -0.46 -6.62
C VAL A 319 -13.16 0.71 -6.32
N ALA A 320 -11.94 0.70 -6.90
CA ALA A 320 -10.98 1.77 -6.73
C ALA A 320 -11.37 3.07 -7.46
N PHE A 321 -12.37 3.04 -8.35
CA PHE A 321 -12.74 4.18 -9.18
C PHE A 321 -13.89 4.96 -8.57
N GLY A 322 -13.77 6.28 -8.54
CA GLY A 322 -14.81 7.16 -8.00
C GLY A 322 -14.68 8.60 -8.48
N LYS A 323 -15.64 9.43 -8.09
CA LYS A 323 -15.75 10.81 -8.56
C LYS A 323 -14.75 11.75 -7.87
N TYR A 324 -14.38 11.45 -6.63
CA TYR A 324 -13.67 12.39 -5.76
C TYR A 324 -12.19 12.04 -5.60
N HIS A 325 -11.69 11.08 -6.37
CA HIS A 325 -10.32 10.58 -6.28
C HIS A 325 -9.87 9.93 -7.58
N ARG A 326 -8.58 9.68 -7.68
CA ARG A 326 -7.95 8.78 -8.64
C ARG A 326 -7.84 7.37 -8.06
N PRO A 327 -7.87 6.32 -8.88
CA PRO A 327 -7.68 4.96 -8.39
C PRO A 327 -6.26 4.75 -7.88
N GLY A 328 -6.13 3.95 -6.83
CA GLY A 328 -4.87 3.54 -6.27
C GLY A 328 -4.89 2.08 -5.85
N PHE A 329 -3.74 1.43 -5.99
CA PHE A 329 -3.62 -0.01 -5.86
C PHE A 329 -2.35 -0.40 -5.09
N SER A 330 -2.41 -1.52 -4.37
CA SER A 330 -1.21 -2.27 -3.99
C SER A 330 -0.59 -2.90 -5.23
N THR A 331 0.72 -2.79 -5.41
CA THR A 331 1.41 -3.13 -6.65
C THR A 331 2.57 -4.11 -6.44
N TYR A 332 2.44 -5.01 -5.49
CA TYR A 332 3.37 -6.12 -5.35
C TYR A 332 3.27 -7.03 -6.58
N PRO A 333 4.39 -7.36 -7.28
CA PRO A 333 4.35 -8.09 -8.52
C PRO A 333 3.65 -9.43 -8.41
N GLN A 334 2.67 -9.67 -9.28
CA GLN A 334 1.97 -10.95 -9.45
C GLN A 334 1.60 -11.11 -10.92
N GLY A 335 1.36 -12.34 -11.33
CA GLY A 335 1.02 -12.64 -12.72
C GLY A 335 -0.22 -11.88 -13.21
N GLY A 336 -0.04 -10.97 -14.16
CA GLY A 336 -1.10 -10.21 -14.80
C GLY A 336 -1.67 -9.04 -14.02
N LEU A 337 -1.12 -8.69 -12.84
CA LEU A 337 -1.62 -7.59 -12.01
C LEU A 337 -1.58 -6.24 -12.75
N PHE A 338 -0.45 -5.92 -13.36
CA PHE A 338 -0.28 -4.63 -14.03
C PHE A 338 -1.17 -4.49 -15.25
N GLU A 339 -1.33 -5.55 -16.01
CA GLU A 339 -2.23 -5.61 -17.16
C GLU A 339 -3.69 -5.40 -16.74
N ASP A 340 -4.12 -6.00 -15.64
CA ASP A 340 -5.46 -5.81 -15.08
C ASP A 340 -5.67 -4.34 -14.62
N ILE A 341 -4.66 -3.72 -13.99
CA ILE A 341 -4.71 -2.28 -13.65
C ILE A 341 -4.87 -1.43 -14.90
N TYR A 342 -4.03 -1.65 -15.92
CA TYR A 342 -4.07 -0.84 -17.15
C TYR A 342 -5.39 -0.98 -17.89
N GLU A 343 -5.98 -2.18 -17.92
CA GLU A 343 -7.28 -2.42 -18.54
C GLU A 343 -8.40 -1.69 -17.78
N GLU A 344 -8.41 -1.73 -16.45
CA GLU A 344 -9.42 -1.02 -15.68
C GLU A 344 -9.24 0.51 -15.78
N VAL A 345 -8.02 1.02 -15.73
CA VAL A 345 -7.72 2.45 -15.93
C VAL A 345 -8.23 2.91 -17.31
N ALA A 346 -7.96 2.13 -18.37
CA ALA A 346 -8.41 2.44 -19.73
C ALA A 346 -9.95 2.36 -19.85
N LYS A 347 -10.57 1.34 -19.29
CA LYS A 347 -12.03 1.14 -19.30
C LYS A 347 -12.77 2.31 -18.64
N HIS A 348 -12.23 2.86 -17.56
CA HIS A 348 -12.78 4.01 -16.86
C HIS A 348 -12.33 5.36 -17.45
N GLN A 349 -11.53 5.35 -18.52
CA GLN A 349 -10.96 6.56 -19.14
C GLN A 349 -10.26 7.46 -18.12
N GLN A 350 -9.64 6.85 -17.11
CA GLN A 350 -9.03 7.55 -16.00
C GLN A 350 -7.67 8.11 -16.40
N VAL A 351 -7.43 9.37 -16.08
CA VAL A 351 -6.11 10.01 -16.26
C VAL A 351 -5.38 10.07 -14.93
N GLY A 352 -4.29 9.35 -14.84
CA GLY A 352 -3.47 9.24 -13.65
C GLY A 352 -4.04 8.27 -12.60
N TRP A 353 -3.15 7.54 -11.96
CA TRP A 353 -3.45 6.59 -10.89
C TRP A 353 -2.27 6.53 -9.92
N ALA A 354 -2.40 5.79 -8.83
CA ALA A 354 -1.32 5.61 -7.86
C ALA A 354 -1.00 4.13 -7.59
N SER A 355 0.29 3.83 -7.51
CA SER A 355 0.81 2.71 -6.75
C SER A 355 0.88 3.16 -5.30
N CYS A 356 -0.11 2.79 -4.49
CA CYS A 356 -0.25 3.27 -3.12
C CYS A 356 0.69 2.55 -2.14
N GLU A 357 0.97 1.30 -2.44
CA GLU A 357 1.87 0.46 -1.68
C GLU A 357 2.45 -0.63 -2.60
N GLY A 358 3.74 -0.90 -2.47
CA GLY A 358 4.37 -1.98 -3.22
C GLY A 358 5.89 -1.92 -3.20
N THR A 359 6.49 -2.97 -3.74
CA THR A 359 7.91 -3.05 -4.05
C THR A 359 8.07 -3.83 -5.35
N ASN A 360 9.29 -3.90 -5.86
CA ASN A 360 9.62 -4.73 -7.02
C ASN A 360 9.68 -6.24 -6.71
N MET A 361 9.27 -6.66 -5.52
CA MET A 361 9.22 -8.07 -5.10
C MET A 361 7.96 -8.35 -4.28
N GLN A 362 7.40 -9.55 -4.43
CA GLN A 362 6.31 -10.03 -3.61
C GLN A 362 6.79 -10.28 -2.17
N PRO A 363 6.17 -9.69 -1.14
CA PRO A 363 6.60 -9.87 0.25
C PRO A 363 6.24 -11.23 0.83
N ALA A 364 5.28 -11.94 0.24
CA ALA A 364 4.83 -13.22 0.75
C ALA A 364 5.89 -14.31 0.61
N SER A 365 6.09 -15.07 1.66
CA SER A 365 7.02 -16.21 1.74
C SER A 365 6.45 -17.45 1.07
N GLY A 366 5.98 -17.37 -0.18
CA GLY A 366 5.53 -18.52 -0.95
C GLY A 366 6.62 -19.08 -1.87
N PRO A 367 6.55 -20.33 -2.29
CA PRO A 367 7.37 -20.84 -3.36
C PRO A 367 7.03 -20.09 -4.67
N GLY A 368 8.02 -19.50 -5.33
CA GLY A 368 7.84 -18.79 -6.59
C GLY A 368 7.60 -17.30 -6.42
N GLN A 369 8.31 -16.64 -5.51
CA GLN A 369 8.26 -15.18 -5.40
C GLN A 369 8.64 -14.56 -6.75
N SER A 370 7.69 -13.85 -7.38
CA SER A 370 8.00 -13.06 -8.55
C SER A 370 8.64 -11.74 -8.12
N GLY A 371 9.77 -11.43 -8.74
CA GLY A 371 10.47 -10.17 -8.56
C GLY A 371 10.84 -9.60 -9.92
N MET A 372 11.18 -8.33 -9.96
CA MET A 372 11.71 -7.65 -11.13
C MET A 372 12.72 -6.59 -10.71
N GLY A 373 13.59 -6.16 -11.61
CA GLY A 373 14.47 -5.03 -11.35
C GLY A 373 13.67 -3.78 -11.00
N MET A 374 14.19 -2.94 -10.12
CA MET A 374 13.48 -1.73 -9.67
C MET A 374 13.20 -0.77 -10.83
N GLU A 375 14.10 -0.65 -11.80
CA GLU A 375 13.84 0.17 -12.99
C GLU A 375 12.63 -0.33 -13.78
N THR A 376 12.53 -1.63 -14.02
CA THR A 376 11.38 -2.26 -14.70
C THR A 376 10.09 -2.03 -13.89
N TYR A 377 10.15 -2.19 -12.57
CA TYR A 377 9.01 -1.93 -11.69
C TYR A 377 8.53 -0.48 -11.79
N LEU A 378 9.43 0.50 -11.68
CA LEU A 378 9.08 1.92 -11.81
C LEU A 378 8.58 2.26 -13.22
N ALA A 379 9.15 1.63 -14.26
CA ALA A 379 8.70 1.79 -15.63
C ALA A 379 7.25 1.33 -15.80
N LYS A 380 6.90 0.16 -15.25
CA LYS A 380 5.51 -0.35 -15.24
C LYS A 380 4.52 0.61 -14.55
N MET A 381 4.97 1.40 -13.58
CA MET A 381 4.13 2.44 -12.97
C MET A 381 4.08 3.69 -13.87
N PHE A 382 5.21 4.34 -14.05
CA PHE A 382 5.26 5.68 -14.62
C PHE A 382 5.05 5.75 -16.14
N ASN A 383 5.45 4.72 -16.89
CA ASN A 383 5.19 4.67 -18.34
C ASN A 383 3.71 4.36 -18.64
N HIS A 384 2.96 3.85 -17.67
CA HIS A 384 1.54 3.53 -17.78
C HIS A 384 0.64 4.48 -16.97
N GLY A 385 1.13 5.70 -16.71
CA GLY A 385 0.32 6.81 -16.23
C GLY A 385 0.20 6.94 -14.72
N ALA A 386 0.97 6.21 -13.91
CA ALA A 386 1.02 6.48 -12.48
C ALA A 386 1.59 7.89 -12.21
N THR A 387 0.91 8.65 -11.38
CA THR A 387 1.36 9.99 -10.92
C THR A 387 2.02 9.94 -9.56
N LEU A 388 1.76 8.89 -8.80
CA LEU A 388 2.36 8.61 -7.51
C LEU A 388 2.75 7.13 -7.45
N THR A 389 3.98 6.84 -7.06
CA THR A 389 4.43 5.48 -6.72
C THR A 389 5.01 5.51 -5.33
N THR A 390 4.38 4.79 -4.40
CA THR A 390 4.79 4.68 -3.01
C THR A 390 5.43 3.32 -2.76
N LEU A 391 6.72 3.34 -2.43
CA LEU A 391 7.47 2.13 -2.09
C LEU A 391 7.31 1.81 -0.61
N PHE A 392 6.95 0.59 -0.31
CA PHE A 392 6.88 0.04 1.04
C PHE A 392 8.12 -0.80 1.33
N SER A 393 8.94 -0.46 2.30
CA SER A 393 9.10 0.77 3.03
C SER A 393 10.60 1.05 3.19
N TRP A 394 10.98 2.31 3.42
CA TRP A 394 12.38 2.66 3.69
C TRP A 394 12.69 2.53 5.18
N GLY A 395 13.60 1.63 5.53
CA GLY A 395 14.25 1.55 6.86
C GLY A 395 13.34 1.36 8.08
N ILE A 396 12.07 1.62 7.97
CA ILE A 396 11.12 1.66 9.07
C ILE A 396 9.92 0.77 8.77
N GLY A 397 10.10 -0.48 8.92
CA GLY A 397 8.94 -1.36 9.05
C GLY A 397 8.87 -1.94 10.46
N GLY A 398 9.20 -1.16 11.50
CA GLY A 398 9.36 -1.71 12.84
C GLY A 398 10.40 -2.85 12.90
N GLU A 399 10.60 -3.45 14.06
CA GLU A 399 11.53 -4.58 14.20
C GLU A 399 11.12 -5.80 13.37
N ALA A 400 9.82 -6.06 13.22
CA ALA A 400 9.31 -7.16 12.41
C ALA A 400 9.68 -7.06 10.92
N MET A 401 9.79 -5.83 10.38
CA MET A 401 10.24 -5.62 9.00
C MET A 401 11.77 -5.55 8.89
N ARG A 402 12.47 -5.17 9.96
CA ARG A 402 13.94 -5.27 10.03
C ARG A 402 14.43 -6.71 9.87
N GLU A 403 13.66 -7.68 10.35
CA GLU A 403 13.96 -9.10 10.18
C GLU A 403 13.74 -9.59 8.74
N LYS A 404 12.94 -8.86 7.93
CA LYS A 404 12.73 -9.16 6.52
C LYS A 404 13.80 -8.48 5.67
N ILE A 405 14.99 -9.02 5.70
CA ILE A 405 16.16 -8.55 4.94
C ILE A 405 15.82 -8.31 3.46
N GLY A 406 14.94 -9.14 2.88
CA GLY A 406 14.47 -9.02 1.53
C GLY A 406 13.95 -7.61 1.17
N PHE A 407 13.12 -7.00 2.01
CA PHE A 407 12.59 -5.66 1.75
C PHE A 407 13.69 -4.59 1.68
N ARG A 408 14.69 -4.66 2.56
CA ARG A 408 15.78 -3.68 2.57
C ARG A 408 16.65 -3.79 1.32
N VAL A 409 16.88 -5.00 0.85
CA VAL A 409 17.65 -5.23 -0.38
C VAL A 409 16.90 -4.66 -1.58
N VAL A 410 15.61 -4.91 -1.69
CA VAL A 410 14.82 -4.46 -2.84
C VAL A 410 14.61 -2.95 -2.88
N THR A 411 14.57 -2.27 -1.72
CA THR A 411 14.29 -0.84 -1.65
C THR A 411 15.52 0.03 -1.42
N GLU A 412 16.60 -0.50 -0.88
CA GLU A 412 17.77 0.26 -0.44
C GLU A 412 19.09 -0.19 -1.07
N GLY A 413 19.09 -1.23 -1.92
CA GLY A 413 20.28 -1.71 -2.67
C GLY A 413 20.66 -0.76 -3.79
N GLU A 414 21.89 -0.86 -4.28
CA GLU A 414 22.45 0.07 -5.30
C GLU A 414 21.66 0.00 -6.62
N GLU A 415 21.18 -1.17 -7.02
CA GLU A 415 20.31 -1.33 -8.21
C GLU A 415 19.05 -0.46 -8.07
N ALA A 416 18.37 -0.54 -6.94
CA ALA A 416 17.18 0.27 -6.68
C ALA A 416 17.52 1.76 -6.61
N LEU A 417 18.62 2.14 -5.93
CA LEU A 417 19.07 3.53 -5.85
C LEU A 417 19.39 4.12 -7.22
N GLN A 418 19.96 3.34 -8.13
CA GLN A 418 20.20 3.77 -9.51
C GLN A 418 18.90 4.02 -10.27
N ALA A 419 17.90 3.14 -10.13
CA ALA A 419 16.59 3.33 -10.73
C ALA A 419 15.89 4.60 -10.20
N TYR A 420 15.98 4.88 -8.90
CA TYR A 420 15.45 6.11 -8.30
C TYR A 420 16.11 7.37 -8.87
N ARG A 421 17.45 7.37 -8.93
CA ARG A 421 18.23 8.47 -9.51
C ARG A 421 17.87 8.73 -10.97
N LYS A 422 17.68 7.65 -11.74
CA LYS A 422 17.28 7.71 -13.14
C LYS A 422 15.93 8.38 -13.30
N PHE A 423 14.92 7.95 -12.56
CA PHE A 423 13.59 8.56 -12.54
C PHE A 423 13.65 10.04 -12.14
N LEU A 424 14.29 10.36 -11.01
CA LEU A 424 14.35 11.72 -10.47
C LEU A 424 15.17 12.70 -11.34
N LYS A 425 16.00 12.20 -12.25
CA LYS A 425 16.70 13.00 -13.27
C LYS A 425 15.89 13.15 -14.57
N GLY A 426 14.66 12.65 -14.62
CA GLY A 426 13.83 12.69 -15.82
C GLY A 426 14.35 11.81 -16.96
N VAL A 427 15.25 10.85 -16.67
CA VAL A 427 15.74 9.91 -17.67
C VAL A 427 14.68 8.84 -17.91
N PRO A 428 14.34 8.50 -19.18
CA PRO A 428 13.36 7.48 -19.48
C PRO A 428 13.68 6.13 -18.79
N LEU A 429 12.66 5.54 -18.18
CA LEU A 429 12.75 4.21 -17.60
C LEU A 429 12.46 3.14 -18.65
N ILE A 430 13.13 2.01 -18.58
CA ILE A 430 13.04 0.93 -19.54
C ILE A 430 12.38 -0.28 -18.86
N GLU A 431 11.32 -0.80 -19.50
CA GLU A 431 10.78 -2.11 -19.17
C GLU A 431 11.68 -3.15 -19.83
N GLY A 432 12.61 -3.70 -19.05
CA GLY A 432 13.52 -4.75 -19.53
C GLY A 432 13.00 -6.15 -19.19
N GLU A 433 13.58 -7.17 -19.81
CA GLU A 433 13.49 -8.53 -19.29
C GLU A 433 14.15 -8.58 -17.90
N THR A 434 13.60 -9.40 -17.02
CA THR A 434 14.10 -9.60 -15.66
C THR A 434 15.51 -10.20 -15.72
N VAL A 435 16.51 -9.37 -15.73
CA VAL A 435 17.87 -9.85 -15.37
C VAL A 435 17.79 -10.16 -13.88
N ALA A 436 18.19 -11.36 -13.49
CA ALA A 436 18.26 -11.74 -12.09
C ALA A 436 19.08 -10.69 -11.31
N SER A 437 18.34 -9.81 -10.65
CA SER A 437 18.90 -8.66 -9.95
C SER A 437 19.43 -9.11 -8.60
N LEU A 438 20.12 -8.23 -7.91
CA LEU A 438 20.51 -8.47 -6.52
C LEU A 438 19.29 -8.80 -5.65
N THR A 439 18.13 -8.22 -5.98
CA THR A 439 16.85 -8.45 -5.32
C THR A 439 16.31 -9.87 -5.51
N ASP A 440 16.60 -10.50 -6.64
CA ASP A 440 16.18 -11.88 -6.93
C ASP A 440 17.16 -12.90 -6.29
N ARG A 441 18.43 -12.56 -6.28
CA ARG A 441 19.51 -13.50 -5.90
C ARG A 441 19.77 -13.52 -4.40
N LEU A 442 19.76 -12.37 -3.74
CA LEU A 442 20.22 -12.25 -2.35
C LEU A 442 19.22 -12.80 -1.33
N PRO A 443 17.91 -12.51 -1.39
CA PRO A 443 16.96 -13.01 -0.40
C PRO A 443 16.91 -14.54 -0.28
N PRO A 444 16.89 -15.33 -1.35
CA PRO A 444 16.97 -16.79 -1.26
C PRO A 444 18.23 -17.28 -0.55
N LYS A 445 19.38 -16.68 -0.87
CA LYS A 445 20.67 -17.03 -0.24
C LYS A 445 20.64 -16.78 1.26
N ILE A 446 20.16 -15.60 1.67
CA ILE A 446 20.02 -15.25 3.09
C ILE A 446 19.06 -16.19 3.80
N HIS A 447 17.92 -16.50 3.21
CA HIS A 447 16.96 -17.42 3.79
C HIS A 447 17.56 -18.81 3.99
N GLN A 448 18.27 -19.32 2.99
CA GLN A 448 18.95 -20.61 3.09
C GLN A 448 20.00 -20.62 4.22
N ILE A 449 20.84 -19.58 4.30
CA ILE A 449 21.83 -19.42 5.37
C ILE A 449 21.15 -19.41 6.74
N GLN A 450 20.10 -18.62 6.92
CA GLN A 450 19.38 -18.52 8.20
C GLN A 450 18.78 -19.87 8.62
N LYS A 451 18.30 -20.66 7.67
CA LYS A 451 17.67 -21.95 7.91
C LYS A 451 18.69 -23.05 8.22
N GLU A 452 19.78 -23.11 7.48
CA GLU A 452 20.68 -24.27 7.45
C GLU A 452 21.98 -24.06 8.24
N LEU A 453 22.53 -22.86 8.26
CA LEU A 453 23.83 -22.59 8.87
C LEU A 453 23.91 -22.91 10.37
N PRO A 454 22.91 -22.65 11.23
CA PRO A 454 23.01 -22.98 12.65
C PRO A 454 23.21 -24.49 12.90
N ALA A 455 22.46 -25.32 12.20
CA ALA A 455 22.58 -26.77 12.31
C ALA A 455 23.91 -27.27 11.72
N TRP A 456 24.37 -26.66 10.63
CA TRP A 456 25.65 -26.99 10.00
C TRP A 456 26.84 -26.64 10.90
N ILE A 457 26.85 -25.45 11.55
CA ILE A 457 27.87 -25.07 12.53
C ILE A 457 27.88 -26.05 13.71
N GLN A 458 26.70 -26.38 14.24
CA GLN A 458 26.58 -27.34 15.33
C GLN A 458 27.19 -28.71 14.97
N LYS A 459 27.00 -29.18 13.73
CA LYS A 459 27.50 -30.45 13.22
C LYS A 459 29.01 -30.43 12.96
N THR A 460 29.52 -29.34 12.41
CA THR A 460 30.94 -29.27 11.91
C THR A 460 31.89 -28.62 12.89
N GLY A 461 31.38 -27.82 13.84
CA GLY A 461 32.23 -27.00 14.73
C GLY A 461 32.99 -25.89 14.01
N ASN A 462 32.60 -25.50 12.80
CA ASN A 462 33.33 -24.55 11.97
C ASN A 462 33.14 -23.10 12.47
N ASN A 463 34.17 -22.56 13.10
CA ASN A 463 34.18 -21.20 13.65
C ASN A 463 34.33 -20.11 12.57
N ASP A 464 34.87 -20.42 11.39
CA ASP A 464 35.03 -19.45 10.30
C ASP A 464 33.66 -19.05 9.74
N ALA A 465 32.73 -19.99 9.68
CA ALA A 465 31.37 -19.71 9.27
C ALA A 465 30.64 -18.77 10.27
N ALA A 466 30.93 -18.89 11.56
CA ALA A 466 30.41 -17.97 12.57
C ALA A 466 30.98 -16.55 12.40
N ALA A 467 32.27 -16.42 12.06
CA ALA A 467 32.89 -15.12 11.77
C ALA A 467 32.30 -14.48 10.51
N LEU A 468 32.09 -15.25 9.43
CA LEU A 468 31.42 -14.77 8.21
C LEU A 468 29.98 -14.34 8.48
N MET A 469 29.27 -15.01 9.37
CA MET A 469 27.91 -14.60 9.76
C MET A 469 27.91 -13.25 10.49
N GLN A 470 28.90 -12.98 11.36
CA GLN A 470 29.06 -11.66 11.98
C GLN A 470 29.39 -10.58 10.95
N GLN A 471 30.27 -10.89 10.00
CA GLN A 471 30.58 -9.99 8.88
C GLN A 471 29.35 -9.68 8.05
N LEU A 472 28.58 -10.70 7.66
CA LEU A 472 27.32 -10.55 6.91
C LEU A 472 26.32 -9.67 7.65
N GLN A 473 26.17 -9.85 8.97
CA GLN A 473 25.31 -8.98 9.77
C GLN A 473 25.79 -7.53 9.81
N ALA A 474 27.11 -7.31 9.93
CA ALA A 474 27.68 -5.97 9.90
C ALA A 474 27.48 -5.28 8.53
N GLN A 475 27.67 -6.02 7.44
CA GLN A 475 27.44 -5.53 6.08
C GLN A 475 25.96 -5.21 5.82
N LEU A 476 25.04 -6.04 6.32
CA LEU A 476 23.60 -5.78 6.28
C LEU A 476 23.24 -4.52 7.04
N LYS A 477 23.81 -4.33 8.23
CA LYS A 477 23.62 -3.12 9.03
C LYS A 477 24.16 -1.89 8.32
N ALA A 478 25.27 -2.04 7.60
CA ALA A 478 25.87 -0.98 6.80
C ALA A 478 25.16 -0.78 5.44
N LYS A 479 24.16 -1.62 5.10
CA LYS A 479 23.42 -1.58 3.83
C LYS A 479 24.33 -1.78 2.59
N ASN A 480 25.41 -2.51 2.75
CA ASN A 480 26.34 -2.84 1.65
C ASN A 480 25.96 -4.20 1.06
N PHE A 481 24.92 -4.22 0.25
CA PHE A 481 24.25 -5.44 -0.20
C PHE A 481 25.08 -6.25 -1.21
N GLU A 482 25.96 -5.63 -1.99
CA GLU A 482 26.88 -6.31 -2.90
C GLU A 482 27.91 -7.13 -2.11
N GLU A 483 28.42 -6.58 -1.02
CA GLU A 483 29.33 -7.32 -0.13
C GLU A 483 28.58 -8.38 0.69
N VAL A 484 27.31 -8.12 1.03
CA VAL A 484 26.44 -9.15 1.64
C VAL A 484 26.30 -10.35 0.71
N GLU A 485 26.08 -10.15 -0.60
CA GLU A 485 25.98 -11.26 -1.56
C GLU A 485 27.27 -12.07 -1.62
N LYS A 486 28.42 -11.41 -1.71
CA LYS A 486 29.71 -12.09 -1.72
C LYS A 486 29.95 -12.93 -0.47
N THR A 487 29.62 -12.37 0.70
CA THR A 487 29.75 -13.08 1.98
C THR A 487 28.76 -14.24 2.08
N ALA A 488 27.52 -14.05 1.58
CA ALA A 488 26.52 -15.11 1.52
C ALA A 488 26.98 -16.26 0.61
N ASP A 489 27.56 -15.96 -0.55
CA ASP A 489 28.11 -16.98 -1.47
C ASP A 489 29.25 -17.77 -0.84
N LEU A 490 30.13 -17.11 -0.07
CA LEU A 490 31.19 -17.80 0.68
C LEU A 490 30.61 -18.77 1.72
N ILE A 491 29.62 -18.34 2.49
CA ILE A 491 28.97 -19.19 3.50
C ILE A 491 28.31 -20.39 2.82
N LEU A 492 27.53 -20.18 1.75
CA LEU A 492 26.86 -21.26 1.03
C LEU A 492 27.84 -22.23 0.40
N LYS A 493 28.95 -21.73 -0.13
CA LYS A 493 30.04 -22.58 -0.65
C LYS A 493 30.64 -23.44 0.44
N MET A 494 30.95 -22.87 1.60
CA MET A 494 31.46 -23.65 2.75
C MET A 494 30.49 -24.73 3.21
N MET A 495 29.17 -24.43 3.18
CA MET A 495 28.12 -25.40 3.54
C MET A 495 27.97 -26.51 2.49
N GLY A 496 28.23 -26.23 1.22
CA GLY A 496 28.16 -27.17 0.10
C GLY A 496 29.41 -28.05 -0.06
N GLU A 497 30.58 -27.59 0.40
CA GLU A 497 31.83 -28.33 0.48
C GLU A 497 31.77 -29.20 1.75
N GLN A 498 31.08 -30.34 1.70
CA GLN A 498 31.14 -31.34 2.79
C GLN A 498 32.43 -32.10 2.70
N PRO A 499 33.10 -32.44 3.85
CA PRO A 499 34.22 -33.38 3.90
C PRO A 499 33.80 -34.80 3.57
#